data_7a1ee4c2f162a626eddaf2ce512d4c5e
#
_entry.id   7a1ee4c2f162a626eddaf2ce512d4c5e
#
_cell.length_a   1.000
_cell.length_b   1.000
_cell.length_c   1.000
_cell.angle_alpha   90.00
_cell.angle_beta   90.00
_cell.angle_gamma   90.00
#
_symmetry.space_group_name_H-M   'P 1'
#
loop_
_entity.id
_entity.type
_entity.pdbx_description
1 polymer ?
#
loop_
_entity_poly.entity_id
_entity_poly.type
_entity_poly.pdbx_seq_one_letter_code
_entity_poly.pdbx_strand_id
1 'polypeptide(L)'
;MKKQLLFLLITVLSFNCYSQISFEKGYYIDNSNQKTNCLIKNIDWKNNPTEFEYKLSENSESKKASIKLIKEFGIDNVSKYIRSNVNIDRSSEKFNQLSNHRKPIFKEEELFLKVLVEGKANLYLFEDGNLTRYFYNTEDTVIEQLVFKSYKTSNYKIGKNNSFKNQLWNNLKCPDFKISKVENLDYQKNDLINFFVEYNECNGEKSIIYEKKQKKDLFNLSVRPGFNSSSLSIQNSVSSSRDTDFDNEFGFRFGIEVEFIMPFNANKWSLIIEPTYQYFKSEKEIRNQTVIADYKSIEIPVGIRHCFFLSENSKIFINGSYILDLSSNSIIDFSSDVDLEINTGNNLAFGMGYKYNDKYSLELRYQTSREILSDYIAWSSDYNTLSVIFGYSLF
;
A
#
# COMPACT_ATOMS: atom_id res chain seq x y z
N MET A 1 -29.78 18.77 -10.82
CA MET A 1 -28.40 18.72 -10.33
C MET A 1 -27.92 17.30 -10.02
N LYS A 2 -28.53 16.48 -9.15
CA LYS A 2 -28.04 15.12 -8.81
C LYS A 2 -27.84 14.18 -10.03
N LYS A 3 -28.74 14.22 -11.02
CA LYS A 3 -28.59 13.41 -12.26
C LYS A 3 -27.45 13.89 -13.18
N GLN A 4 -27.18 15.18 -13.22
CA GLN A 4 -26.07 15.74 -14.02
C GLN A 4 -24.72 15.44 -13.37
N LEU A 5 -24.65 15.47 -12.03
CA LEU A 5 -23.44 15.08 -11.28
C LEU A 5 -23.13 13.58 -11.45
N LEU A 6 -24.17 12.75 -11.43
CA LEU A 6 -24.03 11.29 -11.68
C LEU A 6 -23.58 11.03 -13.12
N PHE A 7 -24.07 11.77 -14.09
CA PHE A 7 -23.67 11.67 -15.50
C PHE A 7 -22.22 12.12 -15.70
N LEU A 8 -21.80 13.18 -15.04
CA LEU A 8 -20.41 13.65 -15.03
C LEU A 8 -19.48 12.59 -14.38
N LEU A 9 -19.90 12.01 -13.26
CA LEU A 9 -19.16 10.94 -12.58
C LEU A 9 -19.01 9.69 -13.47
N ILE A 10 -20.09 9.28 -14.16
CA ILE A 10 -20.09 8.15 -15.09
C ILE A 10 -19.23 8.49 -16.32
N THR A 11 -19.24 9.71 -16.81
CA THR A 11 -18.39 10.14 -17.94
C THR A 11 -16.92 10.15 -17.53
N VAL A 12 -16.58 10.61 -16.33
CA VAL A 12 -15.21 10.55 -15.78
C VAL A 12 -14.75 9.11 -15.54
N LEU A 13 -15.64 8.23 -15.11
CA LEU A 13 -15.35 6.79 -14.96
C LEU A 13 -15.25 6.04 -16.29
N SER A 14 -15.89 6.54 -17.36
CA SER A 14 -15.80 5.95 -18.71
C SER A 14 -14.56 6.39 -19.50
N PHE A 15 -13.83 7.41 -19.08
CA PHE A 15 -12.46 7.56 -19.50
C PHE A 15 -11.73 6.32 -19.03
N ASN A 16 -11.39 5.43 -19.94
CA ASN A 16 -10.54 4.29 -19.69
C ASN A 16 -9.27 4.82 -19.01
N CYS A 17 -9.31 4.88 -17.67
CA CYS A 17 -8.13 4.97 -16.87
C CYS A 17 -7.38 3.65 -17.09
N TYR A 18 -6.66 3.57 -18.20
CA TYR A 18 -5.52 2.69 -18.27
C TYR A 18 -4.59 3.22 -17.19
N SER A 19 -4.79 2.75 -15.97
CA SER A 19 -3.73 2.76 -14.97
C SER A 19 -2.57 2.05 -15.65
N GLN A 20 -1.73 2.82 -16.33
CA GLN A 20 -0.59 2.27 -17.04
C GLN A 20 0.33 1.72 -15.97
N ILE A 21 0.15 0.42 -15.69
CA ILE A 21 1.22 -0.35 -15.09
C ILE A 21 2.37 -0.10 -16.04
N SER A 22 3.42 0.56 -15.56
CA SER A 22 4.50 1.03 -16.42
C SER A 22 5.19 -0.17 -17.07
N PHE A 23 5.31 -0.11 -18.39
CA PHE A 23 6.21 -0.98 -19.10
C PHE A 23 7.61 -0.39 -18.96
N GLU A 24 8.52 -1.13 -18.30
CA GLU A 24 9.88 -0.69 -18.02
C GLU A 24 10.87 -1.39 -18.96
N LYS A 25 11.98 -0.73 -19.27
CA LYS A 25 13.06 -1.31 -20.09
C LYS A 25 13.58 -2.59 -19.46
N GLY A 26 13.74 -3.60 -20.29
CA GLY A 26 14.19 -4.90 -19.85
C GLY A 26 14.46 -5.80 -21.04
N TYR A 27 14.55 -7.08 -20.78
CA TYR A 27 14.86 -8.08 -21.80
C TYR A 27 14.29 -9.44 -21.43
N TYR A 28 14.25 -10.34 -22.39
CA TYR A 28 14.13 -11.78 -22.15
C TYR A 28 15.12 -12.57 -23.00
N ILE A 29 15.41 -13.79 -22.55
CA ILE A 29 16.22 -14.80 -23.28
C ILE A 29 15.31 -16.00 -23.52
N ASP A 30 15.15 -16.36 -24.77
CA ASP A 30 14.33 -17.50 -25.19
C ASP A 30 15.06 -18.85 -25.09
N ASN A 31 14.39 -19.93 -25.51
CA ASN A 31 14.96 -21.26 -25.53
C ASN A 31 16.14 -21.42 -26.51
N SER A 32 16.24 -20.54 -27.49
CA SER A 32 17.33 -20.50 -28.49
C SER A 32 18.54 -19.71 -27.99
N ASN A 33 18.52 -19.22 -26.75
CA ASN A 33 19.52 -18.29 -26.17
C ASN A 33 19.56 -16.93 -26.86
N GLN A 34 18.51 -16.56 -27.61
CA GLN A 34 18.41 -15.24 -28.21
C GLN A 34 17.92 -14.23 -27.16
N LYS A 35 18.74 -13.20 -26.92
CA LYS A 35 18.35 -12.06 -26.06
C LYS A 35 17.56 -11.04 -26.88
N THR A 36 16.38 -10.70 -26.41
CA THR A 36 15.51 -9.68 -27.01
C THR A 36 15.29 -8.56 -26.00
N ASN A 37 15.72 -7.34 -26.33
CA ASN A 37 15.39 -6.16 -25.53
C ASN A 37 13.94 -5.75 -25.78
N CYS A 38 13.23 -5.43 -24.72
CA CYS A 38 11.80 -5.13 -24.77
C CYS A 38 11.40 -4.25 -23.58
N LEU A 39 10.13 -3.90 -23.55
CA LEU A 39 9.52 -3.25 -22.40
C LEU A 39 8.69 -4.29 -21.65
N ILE A 40 8.99 -4.52 -20.38
CA ILE A 40 8.30 -5.50 -19.52
C ILE A 40 7.33 -4.78 -18.60
N LYS A 41 6.11 -5.30 -18.49
CA LYS A 41 5.08 -4.80 -17.60
C LYS A 41 5.48 -5.09 -16.14
N ASN A 42 5.89 -4.05 -15.43
CA ASN A 42 6.26 -4.18 -14.02
C ASN A 42 5.01 -4.13 -13.13
N ILE A 43 4.54 -5.29 -12.69
CA ILE A 43 3.40 -5.40 -11.77
C ILE A 43 3.84 -5.61 -10.31
N ASP A 44 5.16 -5.47 -10.03
CA ASP A 44 5.74 -5.73 -8.72
C ASP A 44 5.28 -7.10 -8.17
N TRP A 45 5.68 -8.16 -8.87
CA TRP A 45 5.21 -9.53 -8.57
C TRP A 45 5.41 -9.89 -7.10
N LYS A 46 4.30 -10.04 -6.38
CA LYS A 46 4.30 -10.56 -5.02
C LYS A 46 4.68 -12.05 -4.97
N ASN A 47 4.25 -12.79 -5.99
CA ASN A 47 4.61 -14.20 -6.19
C ASN A 47 5.47 -14.33 -7.44
N ASN A 48 6.32 -15.34 -7.49
CA ASN A 48 7.10 -15.59 -8.70
C ASN A 48 6.17 -15.88 -9.87
N PRO A 49 6.33 -15.18 -11.00
CA PRO A 49 5.43 -15.34 -12.13
C PRO A 49 5.66 -16.65 -12.87
N THR A 50 4.64 -17.15 -13.55
CA THR A 50 4.74 -18.23 -14.56
C THR A 50 4.69 -17.70 -15.97
N GLU A 51 4.27 -16.44 -16.13
CA GLU A 51 4.21 -15.68 -17.38
C GLU A 51 4.43 -14.19 -17.09
N PHE A 52 4.83 -13.44 -18.10
CA PHE A 52 4.91 -11.98 -18.03
C PHE A 52 4.43 -11.33 -19.32
N GLU A 53 4.02 -10.06 -19.23
CA GLU A 53 3.63 -9.25 -20.40
C GLU A 53 4.78 -8.35 -20.83
N TYR A 54 4.96 -8.22 -22.15
CA TYR A 54 5.99 -7.37 -22.74
C TYR A 54 5.55 -6.69 -24.03
N LYS A 55 6.24 -5.63 -24.41
CA LYS A 55 6.11 -4.92 -25.68
C LYS A 55 7.49 -4.81 -26.33
N LEU A 56 7.56 -4.93 -27.65
CA LEU A 56 8.82 -4.73 -28.37
C LEU A 56 9.20 -3.26 -28.53
N SER A 57 8.19 -2.36 -28.49
CA SER A 57 8.35 -0.90 -28.49
C SER A 57 7.15 -0.26 -27.77
N GLU A 58 7.23 1.03 -27.46
CA GLU A 58 6.15 1.75 -26.75
C GLU A 58 4.80 1.67 -27.48
N ASN A 59 4.82 1.69 -28.81
CA ASN A 59 3.61 1.68 -29.64
C ASN A 59 3.18 0.28 -30.09
N SER A 60 3.91 -0.78 -29.72
CA SER A 60 3.55 -2.14 -30.11
C SER A 60 2.49 -2.72 -29.17
N GLU A 61 1.72 -3.68 -29.68
CA GLU A 61 0.79 -4.44 -28.86
C GLU A 61 1.51 -5.24 -27.77
N SER A 62 0.85 -5.37 -26.63
CA SER A 62 1.33 -6.20 -25.53
C SER A 62 1.22 -7.68 -25.88
N LYS A 63 2.29 -8.44 -25.60
CA LYS A 63 2.37 -9.90 -25.76
C LYS A 63 2.65 -10.56 -24.43
N LYS A 64 2.25 -11.82 -24.31
CA LYS A 64 2.58 -12.65 -23.14
C LYS A 64 3.64 -13.67 -23.48
N ALA A 65 4.56 -13.89 -22.56
CA ALA A 65 5.56 -14.94 -22.63
C ALA A 65 5.48 -15.83 -21.39
N SER A 66 5.43 -17.14 -21.58
CA SER A 66 5.34 -18.12 -20.50
C SER A 66 6.69 -18.73 -20.17
N ILE A 67 6.77 -19.34 -18.98
CA ILE A 67 7.95 -20.07 -18.52
C ILE A 67 8.43 -21.14 -19.50
N LYS A 68 7.53 -21.74 -20.29
CA LYS A 68 7.91 -22.78 -21.29
C LYS A 68 8.75 -22.24 -22.43
N LEU A 69 8.64 -20.96 -22.74
CA LEU A 69 9.28 -20.32 -23.90
C LEU A 69 10.54 -19.54 -23.53
N ILE A 70 10.64 -19.11 -22.26
CA ILE A 70 11.64 -18.16 -21.81
C ILE A 70 12.55 -18.81 -20.77
N LYS A 71 13.86 -18.65 -20.93
CA LYS A 71 14.88 -19.09 -19.97
C LYS A 71 15.13 -18.04 -18.88
N GLU A 72 15.14 -16.77 -19.27
CA GLU A 72 15.46 -15.66 -18.40
C GLU A 72 14.69 -14.42 -18.84
N PHE A 73 14.25 -13.60 -17.90
CA PHE A 73 13.77 -12.26 -18.19
C PHE A 73 14.12 -11.32 -17.02
N GLY A 74 14.19 -10.04 -17.32
CA GLY A 74 14.53 -9.04 -16.30
C GLY A 74 14.13 -7.64 -16.70
N ILE A 75 13.91 -6.82 -15.69
CA ILE A 75 13.74 -5.37 -15.80
C ILE A 75 15.07 -4.75 -15.40
N ASP A 76 15.61 -3.88 -16.23
CA ASP A 76 16.94 -3.30 -16.06
C ASP A 76 17.09 -2.63 -14.69
N ASN A 77 18.10 -3.06 -13.93
CA ASN A 77 18.42 -2.60 -12.58
C ASN A 77 17.29 -2.76 -11.53
N VAL A 78 16.25 -3.56 -11.81
CA VAL A 78 15.10 -3.76 -10.91
C VAL A 78 14.97 -5.20 -10.49
N SER A 79 14.88 -6.13 -11.45
CA SER A 79 14.66 -7.54 -11.16
C SER A 79 15.16 -8.44 -12.28
N LYS A 80 15.56 -9.65 -11.92
CA LYS A 80 15.96 -10.72 -12.84
C LYS A 80 15.33 -12.02 -12.40
N TYR A 81 14.79 -12.77 -13.33
CA TYR A 81 14.19 -14.08 -13.11
C TYR A 81 14.81 -15.09 -14.07
N ILE A 82 15.18 -16.23 -13.53
CA ILE A 82 15.73 -17.35 -14.32
C ILE A 82 14.82 -18.57 -14.20
N ARG A 83 14.61 -19.29 -15.30
CA ARG A 83 13.93 -20.57 -15.28
C ARG A 83 14.89 -21.65 -14.85
N SER A 84 14.48 -22.47 -13.89
CA SER A 84 15.26 -23.61 -13.44
C SER A 84 14.36 -24.77 -13.00
N ASN A 85 14.83 -26.01 -13.25
CA ASN A 85 14.27 -27.20 -12.63
C ASN A 85 14.91 -27.37 -11.27
N VAL A 86 14.12 -27.30 -10.22
CA VAL A 86 14.60 -27.36 -8.85
C VAL A 86 13.77 -28.31 -7.99
N ASN A 87 14.39 -28.94 -7.04
CA ASN A 87 13.72 -29.70 -5.99
C ASN A 87 13.21 -28.71 -4.92
N ILE A 88 11.89 -28.57 -4.77
CA ILE A 88 11.24 -27.65 -3.82
C ILE A 88 10.42 -28.41 -2.77
N ASP A 89 10.54 -28.02 -1.49
CA ASP A 89 9.64 -28.47 -0.42
C ASP A 89 8.47 -27.45 -0.29
N ARG A 90 7.28 -27.91 -0.65
CA ARG A 90 6.02 -27.14 -0.60
C ARG A 90 5.32 -27.19 0.76
N SER A 91 5.99 -27.70 1.81
CA SER A 91 5.39 -27.76 3.15
C SER A 91 4.95 -26.38 3.64
N SER A 92 3.76 -26.30 4.20
CA SER A 92 3.18 -25.05 4.73
C SER A 92 3.91 -24.59 5.98
N GLU A 93 4.10 -23.28 6.10
CA GLU A 93 4.60 -22.61 7.32
C GLU A 93 3.45 -22.12 8.24
N LYS A 94 2.17 -22.31 7.83
CA LYS A 94 1.03 -21.94 8.66
C LYS A 94 0.88 -22.91 9.82
N PHE A 95 0.69 -22.39 11.02
CA PHE A 95 0.61 -23.15 12.27
C PHE A 95 -0.36 -24.35 12.22
N ASN A 96 -1.54 -24.14 11.66
CA ASN A 96 -2.58 -25.17 11.55
C ASN A 96 -2.31 -26.24 10.47
N GLN A 97 -1.34 -26.00 9.58
CA GLN A 97 -1.01 -26.86 8.43
C GLN A 97 0.43 -27.37 8.45
N LEU A 98 1.12 -27.23 9.59
CA LEU A 98 2.50 -27.72 9.73
C LEU A 98 2.55 -29.23 9.58
N SER A 99 3.56 -29.69 8.85
CA SER A 99 3.90 -31.13 8.70
C SER A 99 4.43 -31.71 10.02
N ASN A 100 4.21 -33.00 10.25
CA ASN A 100 4.85 -33.76 11.35
C ASN A 100 6.27 -34.21 11.01
N HIS A 101 6.70 -34.04 9.76
CA HIS A 101 8.01 -34.51 9.30
C HIS A 101 9.04 -33.39 9.36
N ARG A 102 10.16 -33.63 10.08
CA ARG A 102 11.27 -32.68 10.16
C ARG A 102 12.00 -32.51 8.82
N LYS A 103 12.16 -33.59 8.06
CA LYS A 103 12.86 -33.54 6.77
C LYS A 103 11.98 -32.88 5.70
N PRO A 104 12.55 -32.15 4.73
CA PRO A 104 11.82 -31.65 3.58
C PRO A 104 11.30 -32.82 2.73
N ILE A 105 10.17 -32.59 2.04
CA ILE A 105 9.64 -33.51 1.02
C ILE A 105 9.76 -32.78 -0.31
N PHE A 106 10.82 -33.10 -1.03
CA PHE A 106 11.11 -32.44 -2.28
C PHE A 106 10.29 -32.99 -3.44
N LYS A 107 9.87 -32.07 -4.30
CA LYS A 107 9.28 -32.34 -5.60
C LYS A 107 10.02 -31.51 -6.64
N GLU A 108 10.36 -32.10 -7.77
CA GLU A 108 10.99 -31.40 -8.88
C GLU A 108 9.94 -30.55 -9.61
N GLU A 109 10.23 -29.28 -9.78
CA GLU A 109 9.36 -28.31 -10.45
C GLU A 109 10.18 -27.35 -11.32
N GLU A 110 9.62 -26.98 -12.50
CA GLU A 110 10.17 -25.93 -13.35
C GLU A 110 9.61 -24.59 -12.89
N LEU A 111 10.47 -23.71 -12.37
CA LEU A 111 10.09 -22.44 -11.76
C LEU A 111 10.91 -21.28 -12.31
N PHE A 112 10.29 -20.09 -12.39
CA PHE A 112 11.06 -18.85 -12.42
C PHE A 112 11.53 -18.51 -11.02
N LEU A 113 12.82 -18.45 -10.81
CA LEU A 113 13.45 -18.03 -9.56
C LEU A 113 13.89 -16.57 -9.70
N LYS A 114 13.51 -15.73 -8.74
CA LYS A 114 13.98 -14.35 -8.67
C LYS A 114 15.43 -14.34 -8.19
N VAL A 115 16.32 -13.76 -8.97
CA VAL A 115 17.72 -13.56 -8.55
C VAL A 115 17.76 -12.45 -7.51
N LEU A 116 18.38 -12.71 -6.37
CA LEU A 116 18.62 -11.71 -5.33
C LEU A 116 20.06 -11.22 -5.35
N VAL A 117 21.02 -12.16 -5.42
CA VAL A 117 22.45 -11.89 -5.48
C VAL A 117 23.05 -12.73 -6.59
N GLU A 118 23.90 -12.12 -7.42
CA GLU A 118 24.68 -12.78 -8.47
C GLU A 118 26.16 -12.51 -8.22
N GLY A 119 26.97 -13.55 -8.28
CA GLY A 119 28.43 -13.54 -8.04
C GLY A 119 28.94 -14.96 -7.97
N LYS A 120 30.07 -15.20 -7.31
CA LYS A 120 30.66 -16.53 -7.13
C LYS A 120 29.70 -17.52 -6.50
N ALA A 121 28.84 -17.04 -5.57
CA ALA A 121 27.64 -17.73 -5.14
C ALA A 121 26.43 -16.86 -5.44
N ASN A 122 25.40 -17.51 -5.98
CA ASN A 122 24.14 -16.85 -6.34
C ASN A 122 23.07 -17.22 -5.32
N LEU A 123 22.21 -16.25 -5.01
CA LEU A 123 21.04 -16.42 -4.15
C LEU A 123 19.76 -16.15 -4.93
N TYR A 124 18.79 -17.05 -4.80
CA TYR A 124 17.49 -16.94 -5.47
C TYR A 124 16.35 -17.02 -4.48
N LEU A 125 15.22 -16.44 -4.87
CA LEU A 125 13.99 -16.44 -4.10
C LEU A 125 12.84 -17.03 -4.93
N PHE A 126 12.02 -17.83 -4.27
CA PHE A 126 10.73 -18.27 -4.76
C PHE A 126 9.64 -17.95 -3.73
N GLU A 127 8.61 -17.25 -4.18
CA GLU A 127 7.44 -16.88 -3.38
C GLU A 127 6.16 -17.32 -4.09
N ASP A 128 5.26 -17.96 -3.31
CA ASP A 128 3.95 -18.39 -3.77
C ASP A 128 2.95 -18.35 -2.60
N GLY A 129 2.12 -17.33 -2.55
CA GLY A 129 1.22 -17.04 -1.45
C GLY A 129 1.95 -16.76 -0.14
N ASN A 130 1.90 -17.72 0.79
CA ASN A 130 2.62 -17.64 2.07
C ASN A 130 3.87 -18.52 2.10
N LEU A 131 4.21 -19.13 0.99
CA LEU A 131 5.41 -19.97 0.87
C LEU A 131 6.57 -19.11 0.40
N THR A 132 7.65 -19.08 1.17
CA THR A 132 8.91 -18.45 0.80
C THR A 132 10.02 -19.50 0.87
N ARG A 133 10.77 -19.66 -0.23
CA ARG A 133 11.92 -20.56 -0.30
C ARG A 133 13.09 -19.84 -0.95
N TYR A 134 14.28 -20.04 -0.38
CA TYR A 134 15.53 -19.57 -0.95
C TYR A 134 16.28 -20.72 -1.56
N PHE A 135 16.94 -20.43 -2.67
CA PHE A 135 17.78 -21.37 -3.40
C PHE A 135 19.15 -20.73 -3.61
N TYR A 136 20.16 -21.54 -3.81
CA TYR A 136 21.49 -21.06 -4.11
C TYR A 136 22.23 -22.03 -5.01
N ASN A 137 23.28 -21.55 -5.65
CA ASN A 137 24.30 -22.32 -6.27
C ASN A 137 25.64 -21.55 -6.24
N THR A 138 26.71 -22.29 -6.51
CA THR A 138 28.02 -21.72 -6.91
C THR A 138 28.23 -21.98 -8.38
N GLU A 139 29.33 -21.48 -8.98
CA GLU A 139 29.64 -21.69 -10.40
C GLU A 139 29.60 -23.16 -10.83
N ASP A 140 30.01 -24.07 -9.95
CA ASP A 140 30.17 -25.50 -10.24
C ASP A 140 29.01 -26.38 -9.75
N THR A 141 27.94 -25.82 -9.20
CA THR A 141 26.85 -26.58 -8.58
C THR A 141 25.49 -26.28 -9.21
N VAL A 142 24.57 -27.25 -9.11
CA VAL A 142 23.18 -27.07 -9.47
C VAL A 142 22.46 -26.20 -8.42
N ILE A 143 21.37 -25.56 -8.83
CA ILE A 143 20.56 -24.78 -7.91
C ILE A 143 19.83 -25.69 -6.95
N GLU A 144 20.06 -25.51 -5.66
CA GLU A 144 19.43 -26.28 -4.59
C GLU A 144 18.74 -25.39 -3.55
N GLN A 145 17.69 -25.90 -2.92
CA GLN A 145 16.95 -25.20 -1.89
C GLN A 145 17.77 -25.11 -0.59
N LEU A 146 17.85 -23.93 0.00
CA LEU A 146 18.26 -23.74 1.38
C LEU A 146 17.17 -24.29 2.32
N VAL A 147 17.50 -25.36 3.06
CA VAL A 147 16.52 -26.11 3.83
C VAL A 147 16.18 -25.43 5.14
N PHE A 148 15.01 -24.83 5.18
CA PHE A 148 14.33 -24.35 6.38
C PHE A 148 12.91 -24.89 6.42
N LYS A 149 12.47 -25.46 7.56
CA LYS A 149 11.14 -26.02 7.70
C LYS A 149 10.67 -26.00 9.13
N SER A 150 9.49 -25.46 9.37
CA SER A 150 8.77 -25.60 10.63
C SER A 150 7.94 -26.89 10.61
N TYR A 151 7.92 -27.63 11.72
CA TYR A 151 7.18 -28.88 11.84
C TYR A 151 6.63 -29.09 13.26
N LYS A 152 5.58 -29.90 13.38
CA LYS A 152 5.02 -30.29 14.68
C LYS A 152 5.83 -31.40 15.31
N THR A 153 6.22 -31.24 16.55
CA THR A 153 6.82 -32.31 17.34
C THR A 153 5.77 -33.17 18.04
N SER A 154 6.15 -34.34 18.55
CA SER A 154 5.23 -35.23 19.30
C SER A 154 4.57 -34.60 20.52
N ASN A 155 5.16 -33.52 21.07
CA ASN A 155 4.62 -32.79 22.22
C ASN A 155 3.86 -31.52 21.81
N TYR A 156 3.33 -31.45 20.59
CA TYR A 156 2.59 -30.30 20.05
C TYR A 156 3.40 -28.99 20.03
N LYS A 157 4.73 -29.07 20.15
CA LYS A 157 5.62 -27.91 20.01
C LYS A 157 6.03 -27.74 18.55
N ILE A 158 6.43 -26.54 18.19
CA ILE A 158 7.00 -26.25 16.88
C ILE A 158 8.50 -26.53 16.92
N GLY A 159 8.94 -27.47 16.13
CA GLY A 159 10.36 -27.67 15.82
C GLY A 159 10.76 -26.93 14.56
N LYS A 160 12.02 -26.52 14.47
CA LYS A 160 12.59 -25.90 13.27
C LYS A 160 13.73 -26.77 12.72
N ASN A 161 13.69 -27.04 11.44
CA ASN A 161 14.81 -27.62 10.71
C ASN A 161 15.59 -26.48 10.05
N ASN A 162 16.75 -26.14 10.59
CA ASN A 162 17.62 -25.08 10.13
C ASN A 162 18.83 -25.64 9.34
N SER A 163 18.64 -26.71 8.55
CA SER A 163 19.75 -27.34 7.81
C SER A 163 20.43 -26.37 6.83
N PHE A 164 19.78 -25.29 6.40
CA PHE A 164 20.40 -24.25 5.57
C PHE A 164 21.71 -23.71 6.18
N LYS A 165 21.80 -23.62 7.52
CA LYS A 165 23.02 -23.17 8.22
C LYS A 165 24.20 -24.08 7.92
N ASN A 166 23.95 -25.39 7.99
CA ASN A 166 24.98 -26.37 7.67
C ASN A 166 25.33 -26.41 6.18
N GLN A 167 24.32 -26.23 5.28
CA GLN A 167 24.56 -26.09 3.85
C GLN A 167 25.50 -24.93 3.56
N LEU A 168 25.18 -23.75 4.10
CA LEU A 168 26.02 -22.56 3.91
C LEU A 168 27.41 -22.70 4.49
N TRP A 169 27.53 -23.22 5.72
CA TRP A 169 28.83 -23.48 6.36
C TRP A 169 29.73 -24.43 5.60
N ASN A 170 29.16 -25.50 5.07
CA ASN A 170 29.93 -26.52 4.37
C ASN A 170 30.32 -26.11 2.94
N ASN A 171 29.45 -25.43 2.24
CA ASN A 171 29.59 -25.16 0.82
C ASN A 171 30.13 -23.74 0.51
N LEU A 172 29.88 -22.76 1.39
CA LEU A 172 30.32 -21.37 1.22
C LEU A 172 31.40 -21.02 2.24
N LYS A 173 32.61 -21.50 1.98
CA LYS A 173 33.77 -21.31 2.88
C LYS A 173 34.49 -20.01 2.58
N CYS A 174 34.69 -19.19 3.61
CA CYS A 174 35.49 -17.99 3.58
C CYS A 174 36.46 -18.01 4.77
N PRO A 175 37.76 -17.70 4.60
CA PRO A 175 38.75 -17.71 5.70
C PRO A 175 38.35 -16.83 6.88
N ASP A 176 37.62 -15.72 6.62
CA ASP A 176 37.24 -14.76 7.64
C ASP A 176 35.92 -15.13 8.35
N PHE A 177 35.23 -16.17 7.89
CA PHE A 177 33.97 -16.59 8.47
C PHE A 177 34.18 -17.44 9.72
N LYS A 178 33.58 -16.99 10.83
CA LYS A 178 33.47 -17.79 12.05
C LYS A 178 32.14 -18.56 12.03
N ILE A 179 32.09 -19.72 12.68
CA ILE A 179 30.89 -20.54 12.76
C ILE A 179 29.69 -19.77 13.33
N SER A 180 29.94 -18.84 14.26
CA SER A 180 28.91 -17.99 14.85
C SER A 180 28.15 -17.14 13.81
N LYS A 181 28.75 -16.86 12.62
CA LYS A 181 28.12 -16.12 11.55
C LYS A 181 26.92 -16.88 10.98
N VAL A 182 27.05 -18.19 10.77
CA VAL A 182 25.93 -19.03 10.29
C VAL A 182 25.01 -19.46 11.43
N GLU A 183 25.52 -19.64 12.65
CA GLU A 183 24.69 -19.97 13.81
C GLU A 183 23.68 -18.88 14.14
N ASN A 184 24.03 -17.61 13.96
CA ASN A 184 23.17 -16.45 14.22
C ASN A 184 22.38 -15.99 12.99
N LEU A 185 22.55 -16.64 11.84
CA LEU A 185 21.89 -16.27 10.59
C LEU A 185 20.41 -16.66 10.62
N ASP A 186 19.53 -15.71 10.36
CA ASP A 186 18.11 -15.97 10.21
C ASP A 186 17.75 -16.35 8.76
N TYR A 187 16.70 -17.16 8.59
CA TYR A 187 16.16 -17.50 7.27
C TYR A 187 15.29 -16.37 6.75
N GLN A 188 15.92 -15.19 6.61
CA GLN A 188 15.29 -13.96 6.16
C GLN A 188 16.05 -13.37 4.97
N LYS A 189 15.31 -12.69 4.09
CA LYS A 189 15.84 -12.19 2.83
C LYS A 189 17.09 -11.32 3.01
N ASN A 190 17.02 -10.33 3.87
CA ASN A 190 18.12 -9.37 4.05
C ASN A 190 19.35 -10.03 4.67
N ASP A 191 19.15 -10.94 5.61
CA ASP A 191 20.24 -11.64 6.28
C ASP A 191 20.97 -12.58 5.31
N LEU A 192 20.20 -13.30 4.47
CA LEU A 192 20.77 -14.15 3.44
C LEU A 192 21.47 -13.32 2.35
N ILE A 193 20.89 -12.21 1.88
CA ILE A 193 21.54 -11.31 0.92
C ILE A 193 22.89 -10.84 1.48
N ASN A 194 22.91 -10.32 2.71
CA ASN A 194 24.14 -9.84 3.34
C ASN A 194 25.20 -10.94 3.43
N PHE A 195 24.80 -12.16 3.83
CA PHE A 195 25.71 -13.32 3.90
C PHE A 195 26.33 -13.64 2.54
N PHE A 196 25.54 -13.69 1.47
CA PHE A 196 26.03 -13.99 0.12
C PHE A 196 26.92 -12.87 -0.45
N VAL A 197 26.58 -11.61 -0.19
CA VAL A 197 27.40 -10.47 -0.58
C VAL A 197 28.78 -10.55 0.09
N GLU A 198 28.82 -10.75 1.41
CA GLU A 198 30.09 -10.86 2.15
C GLU A 198 30.90 -12.09 1.72
N TYR A 199 30.22 -13.21 1.38
CA TYR A 199 30.90 -14.38 0.82
C TYR A 199 31.57 -14.09 -0.52
N ASN A 200 30.85 -13.42 -1.43
CA ASN A 200 31.38 -13.07 -2.75
C ASN A 200 32.55 -12.08 -2.62
N GLU A 201 32.41 -11.04 -1.78
CA GLU A 201 33.48 -10.08 -1.49
C GLU A 201 34.74 -10.75 -0.90
N CYS A 202 34.55 -11.69 0.05
CA CYS A 202 35.64 -12.47 0.62
C CYS A 202 36.42 -13.26 -0.44
N ASN A 203 35.75 -13.67 -1.51
CA ASN A 203 36.35 -14.37 -2.64
C ASN A 203 36.81 -13.44 -3.77
N GLY A 204 36.83 -12.12 -3.52
CA GLY A 204 37.34 -11.10 -4.46
C GLY A 204 36.39 -10.74 -5.59
N GLU A 205 35.12 -11.13 -5.51
CA GLU A 205 34.11 -10.86 -6.54
C GLU A 205 33.08 -9.87 -6.06
N LYS A 206 32.72 -8.89 -6.92
CA LYS A 206 31.64 -7.95 -6.64
C LYS A 206 30.29 -8.57 -6.94
N SER A 207 29.42 -8.56 -5.96
CA SER A 207 28.04 -9.02 -6.14
C SER A 207 27.18 -8.01 -6.92
N ILE A 208 26.33 -8.54 -7.79
CA ILE A 208 25.20 -7.78 -8.36
C ILE A 208 23.97 -8.09 -7.53
N ILE A 209 23.35 -7.06 -6.96
CA ILE A 209 22.14 -7.18 -6.14
C ILE A 209 20.96 -6.71 -6.98
N TYR A 210 20.01 -7.60 -7.26
CA TYR A 210 18.77 -7.32 -8.00
C TYR A 210 17.63 -6.90 -7.06
N GLU A 211 17.95 -6.10 -6.09
CA GLU A 211 16.96 -5.41 -5.27
C GLU A 211 17.17 -3.92 -5.42
N LYS A 212 16.21 -3.28 -6.04
CA LYS A 212 16.14 -1.84 -5.95
C LYS A 212 15.97 -1.53 -4.45
N LYS A 213 17.02 -1.06 -3.78
CA LYS A 213 16.84 -0.23 -2.59
C LYS A 213 16.10 1.01 -3.08
N GLN A 214 14.79 0.89 -3.22
CA GLN A 214 13.96 2.07 -3.38
C GLN A 214 14.15 2.87 -2.10
N LYS A 215 15.07 3.84 -2.13
CA LYS A 215 15.00 5.02 -1.27
C LYS A 215 13.78 5.84 -1.73
N LYS A 216 12.60 5.23 -1.70
CA LYS A 216 11.38 5.99 -1.72
C LYS A 216 11.12 6.32 -0.27
N ASP A 217 11.05 7.58 -0.01
CA ASP A 217 10.51 8.08 1.24
C ASP A 217 9.09 7.51 1.34
N LEU A 218 8.90 6.53 2.22
CA LEU A 218 7.60 5.90 2.43
C LEU A 218 6.71 6.76 3.35
N PHE A 219 7.22 7.91 3.74
CA PHE A 219 6.57 8.84 4.63
C PHE A 219 6.48 10.20 3.95
N ASN A 220 5.29 10.76 3.86
CA ASN A 220 5.04 12.11 3.39
C ASN A 220 4.36 12.93 4.47
N LEU A 221 4.80 14.15 4.66
CA LEU A 221 4.14 15.16 5.48
C LEU A 221 3.64 16.29 4.57
N SER A 222 2.36 16.62 4.65
CA SER A 222 1.76 17.64 3.77
C SER A 222 0.96 18.65 4.58
N VAL A 223 1.01 19.91 4.18
CA VAL A 223 0.07 20.95 4.64
C VAL A 223 -1.13 20.98 3.71
N ARG A 224 -2.33 21.10 4.29
CA ARG A 224 -3.59 20.89 3.56
C ARG A 224 -4.63 21.97 3.86
N PRO A 225 -4.40 23.24 3.41
CA PRO A 225 -5.43 24.27 3.44
C PRO A 225 -6.58 23.93 2.49
N GLY A 226 -7.77 24.41 2.81
CA GLY A 226 -8.94 24.19 1.96
C GLY A 226 -10.15 25.00 2.36
N PHE A 227 -11.20 24.83 1.58
CA PHE A 227 -12.50 25.45 1.81
C PHE A 227 -13.56 24.36 1.97
N ASN A 228 -14.46 24.58 2.91
CA ASN A 228 -15.63 23.74 3.16
C ASN A 228 -16.88 24.48 2.70
N SER A 229 -17.83 23.72 2.15
CA SER A 229 -19.25 24.09 2.06
C SER A 229 -20.00 23.10 2.95
N SER A 230 -20.49 23.57 4.09
CA SER A 230 -21.13 22.75 5.11
C SER A 230 -22.59 23.14 5.28
N SER A 231 -23.46 22.18 5.55
CA SER A 231 -24.86 22.39 5.91
C SER A 231 -25.18 21.67 7.22
N LEU A 232 -26.06 22.29 7.99
CA LEU A 232 -26.58 21.73 9.23
C LEU A 232 -28.10 21.83 9.23
N SER A 233 -28.78 20.74 9.52
CA SER A 233 -30.20 20.76 9.84
C SER A 233 -30.42 20.10 11.20
N ILE A 234 -31.29 20.66 12.01
CA ILE A 234 -31.67 20.14 13.32
C ILE A 234 -33.18 19.97 13.40
N GLN A 235 -33.63 18.92 14.05
CA GLN A 235 -35.03 18.57 14.22
C GLN A 235 -35.36 18.25 15.68
N ASN A 236 -36.50 18.69 16.12
CA ASN A 236 -36.99 18.40 17.46
C ASN A 236 -38.24 17.52 17.42
N SER A 237 -38.15 16.33 17.98
CA SER A 237 -39.22 15.31 17.96
C SER A 237 -40.47 15.68 18.78
N VAL A 238 -40.36 16.66 19.69
CA VAL A 238 -41.47 17.12 20.54
C VAL A 238 -42.15 18.34 19.94
N SER A 239 -41.41 19.22 19.28
CA SER A 239 -41.96 20.47 18.71
C SER A 239 -41.25 20.85 17.41
N SER A 240 -41.91 20.60 16.31
CA SER A 240 -41.40 21.01 14.98
C SER A 240 -41.24 22.54 14.81
N SER A 241 -41.70 23.31 15.79
CA SER A 241 -41.48 24.77 15.79
C SER A 241 -40.04 25.19 16.00
N ARG A 242 -39.20 24.25 16.42
CA ARG A 242 -37.75 24.43 16.67
C ARG A 242 -36.90 23.78 15.60
N ASP A 243 -37.50 23.12 14.60
CA ASP A 243 -36.76 22.58 13.48
C ASP A 243 -36.09 23.72 12.71
N THR A 244 -34.79 23.60 12.50
CA THR A 244 -33.99 24.65 11.86
C THR A 244 -33.13 24.00 10.76
N ASP A 245 -33.26 24.53 9.57
CA ASP A 245 -32.42 24.22 8.43
C ASP A 245 -31.52 25.41 8.14
N PHE A 246 -30.24 25.27 8.52
CA PHE A 246 -29.23 26.30 8.26
C PHE A 246 -28.79 26.19 6.81
N ASP A 247 -28.59 27.32 6.17
CA ASP A 247 -28.11 27.38 4.79
C ASP A 247 -26.69 26.83 4.66
N ASN A 248 -26.26 26.57 3.43
CA ASN A 248 -24.89 26.17 3.18
C ASN A 248 -23.92 27.30 3.51
N GLU A 249 -23.01 27.07 4.40
CA GLU A 249 -21.97 28.03 4.78
C GLU A 249 -20.62 27.65 4.24
N PHE A 250 -19.89 28.67 3.79
CA PHE A 250 -18.50 28.51 3.37
C PHE A 250 -17.56 28.78 4.53
N GLY A 251 -16.70 27.82 4.79
CA GLY A 251 -15.68 27.89 5.85
C GLY A 251 -14.29 27.61 5.32
N PHE A 252 -13.30 28.03 6.08
CA PHE A 252 -11.91 27.67 5.85
C PHE A 252 -11.55 26.47 6.71
N ARG A 253 -10.75 25.57 6.15
CA ARG A 253 -10.15 24.44 6.88
C ARG A 253 -8.64 24.46 6.73
N PHE A 254 -7.95 23.93 7.73
CA PHE A 254 -6.52 23.74 7.69
C PHE A 254 -6.14 22.41 8.33
N GLY A 255 -5.47 21.54 7.58
CA GLY A 255 -5.02 20.23 8.03
C GLY A 255 -3.54 20.02 7.81
N ILE A 256 -3.00 19.04 8.54
CA ILE A 256 -1.66 18.48 8.34
C ILE A 256 -1.85 16.99 8.07
N GLU A 257 -1.47 16.51 6.88
CA GLU A 257 -1.60 15.10 6.51
C GLU A 257 -0.26 14.39 6.67
N VAL A 258 -0.31 13.26 7.35
CA VAL A 258 0.73 12.26 7.39
C VAL A 258 0.30 11.11 6.50
N GLU A 259 1.12 10.76 5.50
CA GLU A 259 0.87 9.67 4.56
C GLU A 259 1.98 8.62 4.69
N PHE A 260 1.61 7.37 5.00
CA PHE A 260 2.50 6.22 5.01
C PHE A 260 2.25 5.37 3.78
N ILE A 261 3.19 5.36 2.85
CA ILE A 261 3.12 4.57 1.62
C ILE A 261 3.45 3.12 1.95
N MET A 262 2.57 2.21 1.56
CA MET A 262 2.77 0.78 1.76
C MET A 262 3.64 0.22 0.62
N PRO A 263 4.79 -0.44 0.92
CA PRO A 263 5.75 -0.90 -0.07
C PRO A 263 5.30 -2.20 -0.77
N PHE A 264 4.08 -2.22 -1.28
CA PHE A 264 3.52 -3.31 -2.07
C PHE A 264 2.64 -2.75 -3.20
N ASN A 265 2.34 -3.57 -4.21
CA ASN A 265 1.54 -3.21 -5.38
C ASN A 265 2.03 -1.91 -6.05
N ALA A 266 3.34 -1.81 -6.29
CA ALA A 266 4.00 -0.64 -6.86
C ALA A 266 3.71 0.67 -6.08
N ASN A 267 3.61 0.61 -4.74
CA ASN A 267 3.37 1.75 -3.84
C ASN A 267 2.04 2.50 -4.13
N LYS A 268 1.02 1.76 -4.56
CA LYS A 268 -0.29 2.33 -4.89
C LYS A 268 -1.17 2.61 -3.68
N TRP A 269 -0.87 2.00 -2.54
CA TRP A 269 -1.66 2.11 -1.32
C TRP A 269 -0.93 2.91 -0.26
N SER A 270 -1.66 3.74 0.46
CA SER A 270 -1.14 4.48 1.62
C SER A 270 -2.18 4.54 2.74
N LEU A 271 -1.69 4.58 3.98
CA LEU A 271 -2.43 4.97 5.16
C LEU A 271 -2.29 6.48 5.32
N ILE A 272 -3.40 7.18 5.57
CA ILE A 272 -3.43 8.62 5.78
C ILE A 272 -4.04 8.97 7.13
N ILE A 273 -3.46 9.98 7.79
CA ILE A 273 -3.99 10.59 9.02
C ILE A 273 -3.87 12.10 8.83
N GLU A 274 -4.98 12.84 9.02
CA GLU A 274 -5.03 14.27 8.72
C GLU A 274 -5.74 15.08 9.82
N PRO A 275 -5.08 15.38 10.97
CA PRO A 275 -5.62 16.35 11.92
C PRO A 275 -5.95 17.66 11.20
N THR A 276 -7.21 18.11 11.33
CA THR A 276 -7.75 19.26 10.59
C THR A 276 -8.59 20.10 11.52
N TYR A 277 -8.31 21.39 11.59
CA TYR A 277 -9.21 22.36 12.21
C TYR A 277 -10.27 22.78 11.20
N GLN A 278 -11.53 22.81 11.64
CA GLN A 278 -12.67 23.29 10.88
C GLN A 278 -13.57 24.18 11.73
N TYR A 279 -14.33 25.05 11.05
CA TYR A 279 -15.23 25.99 11.66
C TYR A 279 -16.48 26.15 10.79
N PHE A 280 -17.66 26.12 11.43
CA PHE A 280 -18.96 26.41 10.85
C PHE A 280 -19.70 27.38 11.74
N LYS A 281 -20.21 28.46 11.16
CA LYS A 281 -21.09 29.38 11.87
C LYS A 281 -22.21 29.83 10.91
N SER A 282 -23.46 29.67 11.39
CA SER A 282 -24.64 30.08 10.65
C SER A 282 -25.69 30.68 11.60
N GLU A 283 -26.47 31.59 11.07
CA GLU A 283 -27.53 32.27 11.81
C GLU A 283 -28.83 32.17 11.00
N LYS A 284 -29.94 31.86 11.68
CA LYS A 284 -31.26 31.71 11.07
C LYS A 284 -32.34 32.34 11.92
N GLU A 285 -33.20 33.11 11.32
CA GLU A 285 -34.39 33.66 12.01
C GLU A 285 -35.56 32.68 11.88
N ILE A 286 -36.13 32.27 13.00
CA ILE A 286 -37.32 31.42 13.10
C ILE A 286 -38.32 32.07 14.03
N ARG A 287 -39.50 32.45 13.49
CA ARG A 287 -40.60 33.05 14.28
C ARG A 287 -40.17 34.18 15.18
N ASN A 288 -39.37 35.13 14.67
CA ASN A 288 -38.81 36.29 15.37
C ASN A 288 -37.79 35.90 16.48
N GLN A 289 -37.22 34.72 16.43
CA GLN A 289 -36.09 34.31 17.28
C GLN A 289 -34.90 33.99 16.40
N THR A 290 -33.75 34.47 16.80
CA THR A 290 -32.50 34.19 16.11
C THR A 290 -31.93 32.88 16.68
N VAL A 291 -31.62 31.93 15.81
CA VAL A 291 -30.91 30.69 16.17
C VAL A 291 -29.51 30.75 15.56
N ILE A 292 -28.50 30.59 16.38
CA ILE A 292 -27.10 30.65 15.97
C ILE A 292 -26.45 29.29 16.22
N ALA A 293 -25.89 28.71 15.17
CA ALA A 293 -25.02 27.54 15.30
C ALA A 293 -23.56 27.99 15.21
N ASP A 294 -22.75 27.73 16.24
CA ASP A 294 -21.30 27.98 16.29
C ASP A 294 -20.60 26.66 16.58
N TYR A 295 -20.03 26.05 15.54
CA TYR A 295 -19.41 24.74 15.62
C TYR A 295 -17.93 24.79 15.23
N LYS A 296 -17.07 24.48 16.17
CA LYS A 296 -15.62 24.42 16.04
C LYS A 296 -15.15 23.03 16.40
N SER A 297 -14.34 22.43 15.55
CA SER A 297 -13.80 21.11 15.86
C SER A 297 -12.42 20.86 15.28
N ILE A 298 -11.73 19.90 15.91
CA ILE A 298 -10.57 19.24 15.33
C ILE A 298 -11.03 17.87 14.85
N GLU A 299 -11.09 17.71 13.55
CA GLU A 299 -11.36 16.42 12.90
C GLU A 299 -10.06 15.67 12.69
N ILE A 300 -10.06 14.36 12.91
CA ILE A 300 -8.92 13.47 12.65
C ILE A 300 -9.36 12.37 11.69
N PRO A 301 -9.39 12.64 10.38
CA PRO A 301 -9.58 11.60 9.37
C PRO A 301 -8.44 10.58 9.43
N VAL A 302 -8.79 9.30 9.60
CA VAL A 302 -7.89 8.16 9.46
C VAL A 302 -8.40 7.29 8.33
N GLY A 303 -7.58 7.04 7.32
CA GLY A 303 -8.08 6.41 6.11
C GLY A 303 -7.02 5.74 5.25
N ILE A 304 -7.52 5.20 4.14
CA ILE A 304 -6.72 4.54 3.12
C ILE A 304 -6.84 5.34 1.81
N ARG A 305 -5.70 5.50 1.14
CA ARG A 305 -5.60 6.10 -0.19
C ARG A 305 -5.14 5.05 -1.19
N HIS A 306 -5.76 5.06 -2.37
CA HIS A 306 -5.29 4.31 -3.53
C HIS A 306 -4.92 5.27 -4.65
N CYS A 307 -3.70 5.11 -5.22
CA CYS A 307 -3.17 5.94 -6.29
C CYS A 307 -3.20 5.20 -7.63
N PHE A 308 -3.65 5.91 -8.67
CA PHE A 308 -3.59 5.50 -10.07
C PHE A 308 -2.54 6.36 -10.77
N PHE A 309 -1.41 5.78 -11.11
CA PHE A 309 -0.34 6.50 -11.80
C PHE A 309 -0.73 6.74 -13.27
N LEU A 310 -0.74 8.00 -13.69
CA LEU A 310 -0.99 8.41 -15.08
C LEU A 310 0.31 8.58 -15.84
N SER A 311 1.36 9.05 -15.15
CA SER A 311 2.72 9.20 -15.66
C SER A 311 3.71 9.13 -14.48
N GLU A 312 5.00 9.31 -14.73
CA GLU A 312 6.01 9.39 -13.67
C GLU A 312 5.73 10.51 -12.66
N ASN A 313 5.13 11.62 -13.13
CA ASN A 313 4.92 12.82 -12.35
C ASN A 313 3.45 13.09 -11.98
N SER A 314 2.51 12.26 -12.43
CA SER A 314 1.08 12.53 -12.32
C SER A 314 0.31 11.32 -11.84
N LYS A 315 -0.53 11.49 -10.84
CA LYS A 315 -1.42 10.44 -10.34
C LYS A 315 -2.77 10.98 -9.89
N ILE A 316 -3.81 10.19 -10.13
CA ILE A 316 -5.13 10.37 -9.51
C ILE A 316 -5.15 9.51 -8.25
N PHE A 317 -5.85 9.96 -7.22
CA PHE A 317 -6.06 9.16 -6.03
C PHE A 317 -7.52 9.19 -5.58
N ILE A 318 -7.90 8.15 -4.86
CA ILE A 318 -9.16 8.05 -4.13
C ILE A 318 -8.86 7.74 -2.67
N ASN A 319 -9.64 8.35 -1.77
CA ASN A 319 -9.51 8.17 -0.33
C ASN A 319 -10.83 7.65 0.25
N GLY A 320 -10.74 6.78 1.25
CA GLY A 320 -11.82 6.47 2.18
C GLY A 320 -11.31 6.64 3.59
N SER A 321 -11.98 7.44 4.42
CA SER A 321 -11.55 7.76 5.77
C SER A 321 -12.71 7.69 6.76
N TYR A 322 -12.39 7.29 7.98
CA TYR A 322 -13.24 7.46 9.16
C TYR A 322 -12.77 8.72 9.90
N ILE A 323 -13.70 9.60 10.22
CA ILE A 323 -13.42 10.87 10.87
C ILE A 323 -13.75 10.74 12.36
N LEU A 324 -12.73 10.94 13.18
CA LEU A 324 -12.88 11.19 14.60
C LEU A 324 -13.06 12.71 14.79
N ASP A 325 -14.16 13.11 15.37
CA ASP A 325 -14.47 14.52 15.60
C ASP A 325 -14.27 14.89 17.09
N LEU A 326 -13.61 16.00 17.35
CA LEU A 326 -13.37 16.55 18.66
C LEU A 326 -13.92 17.99 18.69
N SER A 327 -15.18 18.13 19.07
CA SER A 327 -15.83 19.46 19.21
C SER A 327 -15.25 20.21 20.43
N SER A 328 -15.22 21.53 20.33
CA SER A 328 -14.75 22.40 21.42
C SER A 328 -15.56 23.66 21.49
N ASN A 329 -16.19 23.93 22.66
CA ASN A 329 -16.97 25.15 22.93
C ASN A 329 -17.98 25.45 21.81
N SER A 330 -18.69 24.43 21.37
CA SER A 330 -19.61 24.48 20.22
C SER A 330 -21.04 24.39 20.72
N ILE A 331 -21.89 25.33 20.29
CA ILE A 331 -23.26 25.45 20.77
C ILE A 331 -24.22 25.79 19.63
N ILE A 332 -25.49 25.44 19.84
CA ILE A 332 -26.64 26.01 19.10
C ILE A 332 -27.43 26.85 20.09
N ASP A 333 -27.36 28.15 19.90
CA ASP A 333 -28.00 29.15 20.73
C ASP A 333 -29.36 29.53 20.13
N PHE A 334 -30.44 29.39 20.91
CA PHE A 334 -31.81 29.73 20.52
C PHE A 334 -32.28 31.08 20.99
N SER A 335 -31.43 31.94 21.56
CA SER A 335 -31.78 33.24 22.15
C SER A 335 -32.91 33.19 23.20
N SER A 336 -33.25 31.98 23.67
CA SER A 336 -34.32 31.69 24.61
C SER A 336 -33.89 30.60 25.60
N ASP A 337 -33.14 30.95 26.63
CA ASP A 337 -32.83 30.13 27.81
C ASP A 337 -32.43 28.65 27.60
N VAL A 338 -32.31 28.15 26.39
CA VAL A 338 -31.96 26.74 26.11
C VAL A 338 -30.93 26.68 25.00
N ASP A 339 -29.68 26.61 25.40
CA ASP A 339 -28.57 26.31 24.49
C ASP A 339 -28.37 24.81 24.37
N LEU A 340 -28.07 24.32 23.16
CA LEU A 340 -27.69 22.94 22.92
C LEU A 340 -26.18 22.86 22.73
N GLU A 341 -25.51 22.13 23.59
CA GLU A 341 -24.08 21.81 23.39
C GLU A 341 -23.92 20.84 22.24
N ILE A 342 -23.00 21.17 21.33
CA ILE A 342 -22.66 20.29 20.21
C ILE A 342 -21.64 19.25 20.70
N ASN A 343 -22.00 17.97 20.57
CA ASN A 343 -21.16 16.86 20.89
C ASN A 343 -20.44 16.29 19.67
N THR A 344 -19.47 15.43 19.94
CA THR A 344 -18.66 14.80 18.90
C THR A 344 -19.47 13.77 18.13
N GLY A 345 -19.49 13.92 16.80
CA GLY A 345 -20.11 12.95 15.89
C GLY A 345 -19.10 12.40 14.91
N ASN A 346 -18.95 11.07 14.87
CA ASN A 346 -18.08 10.42 13.91
C ASN A 346 -18.81 10.16 12.59
N ASN A 347 -18.09 10.25 11.47
CA ASN A 347 -18.64 9.96 10.15
C ASN A 347 -17.60 9.41 9.17
N LEU A 348 -17.99 9.21 7.93
CA LEU A 348 -17.12 8.76 6.85
C LEU A 348 -16.83 9.92 5.88
N ALA A 349 -15.64 9.89 5.29
CA ALA A 349 -15.26 10.78 4.22
C ALA A 349 -14.78 10.00 3.01
N PHE A 350 -15.15 10.48 1.82
CA PHE A 350 -14.70 9.97 0.53
C PHE A 350 -14.11 11.13 -0.26
N GLY A 351 -12.87 10.93 -0.72
CA GLY A 351 -12.15 11.95 -1.48
C GLY A 351 -11.65 11.41 -2.82
N MET A 352 -11.58 12.29 -3.79
CA MET A 352 -10.93 12.07 -5.07
C MET A 352 -10.04 13.26 -5.36
N GLY A 353 -8.82 13.00 -5.83
CA GLY A 353 -7.89 14.08 -6.10
C GLY A 353 -6.85 13.73 -7.16
N TYR A 354 -6.08 14.75 -7.49
CA TYR A 354 -4.95 14.69 -8.40
C TYR A 354 -3.69 15.14 -7.67
N LYS A 355 -2.58 14.42 -7.87
CA LYS A 355 -1.27 14.76 -7.29
C LYS A 355 -0.23 14.88 -8.40
N TYR A 356 0.54 15.95 -8.37
CA TYR A 356 1.58 16.29 -9.35
C TYR A 356 2.96 16.35 -8.68
N ASN A 357 3.96 15.72 -9.30
CA ASN A 357 5.35 15.63 -8.83
C ASN A 357 5.50 15.14 -7.38
N ASP A 358 4.54 14.35 -6.88
CA ASP A 358 4.46 13.95 -5.48
C ASP A 358 4.42 15.12 -4.47
N LYS A 359 4.29 16.34 -4.96
CA LYS A 359 4.43 17.58 -4.20
C LYS A 359 3.13 18.39 -4.09
N TYR A 360 2.38 18.53 -5.16
CA TYR A 360 1.16 19.32 -5.19
C TYR A 360 -0.06 18.43 -5.34
N SER A 361 -1.11 18.67 -4.57
CA SER A 361 -2.36 17.93 -4.71
C SER A 361 -3.58 18.85 -4.65
N LEU A 362 -4.64 18.43 -5.35
CA LEU A 362 -5.97 19.01 -5.27
C LEU A 362 -6.95 17.86 -5.01
N GLU A 363 -7.79 17.99 -4.00
CA GLU A 363 -8.76 16.96 -3.60
C GLU A 363 -10.15 17.58 -3.46
N LEU A 364 -11.16 16.88 -3.96
CA LEU A 364 -12.57 17.07 -3.62
C LEU A 364 -12.96 15.98 -2.62
N ARG A 365 -13.45 16.36 -1.44
CA ARG A 365 -13.83 15.46 -0.35
C ARG A 365 -15.27 15.70 0.07
N TYR A 366 -16.05 14.64 0.12
CA TYR A 366 -17.36 14.62 0.71
C TYR A 366 -17.34 13.90 2.04
N GLN A 367 -17.88 14.53 3.08
CA GLN A 367 -18.12 13.94 4.38
C GLN A 367 -19.60 13.61 4.50
N THR A 368 -19.90 12.38 4.90
CA THR A 368 -21.27 11.94 5.13
C THR A 368 -21.89 12.70 6.30
N SER A 369 -23.20 12.68 6.35
CA SER A 369 -23.93 13.24 7.50
C SER A 369 -23.44 12.64 8.82
N ARG A 370 -23.37 13.49 9.84
CA ARG A 370 -23.12 13.11 11.23
C ARG A 370 -24.10 13.75 12.19
N GLU A 371 -24.42 13.01 13.24
CA GLU A 371 -25.22 13.48 14.37
C GLU A 371 -24.31 14.20 15.35
N ILE A 372 -24.61 15.49 15.64
CA ILE A 372 -23.83 16.32 16.56
C ILE A 372 -24.61 16.72 17.83
N LEU A 373 -25.85 16.24 17.96
CA LEU A 373 -26.73 16.45 19.12
C LEU A 373 -27.12 15.12 19.81
N SER A 374 -26.25 14.12 19.72
CA SER A 374 -26.54 12.75 20.20
C SER A 374 -26.85 12.63 21.68
N ASP A 375 -26.48 13.62 22.51
CA ASP A 375 -26.77 13.64 23.94
C ASP A 375 -28.20 14.07 24.28
N TYR A 376 -28.95 14.53 23.28
CA TYR A 376 -30.32 15.01 23.47
C TYR A 376 -31.32 14.06 22.86
N ILE A 377 -32.15 13.41 23.68
CA ILE A 377 -33.13 12.42 23.24
C ILE A 377 -34.17 13.00 22.25
N ALA A 378 -34.53 14.29 22.43
CA ALA A 378 -35.54 14.96 21.64
C ALA A 378 -34.99 15.68 20.38
N TRP A 379 -33.69 15.68 20.17
CA TRP A 379 -33.04 16.36 19.07
C TRP A 379 -32.31 15.39 18.16
N SER A 380 -32.32 15.69 16.89
CA SER A 380 -31.47 15.04 15.88
C SER A 380 -30.87 16.09 14.97
N SER A 381 -29.71 15.80 14.43
CA SER A 381 -28.97 16.68 13.54
C SER A 381 -28.45 15.97 12.31
N ASP A 382 -28.29 16.71 11.24
CA ASP A 382 -27.67 16.27 9.99
C ASP A 382 -26.63 17.32 9.58
N TYR A 383 -25.35 17.05 9.86
CA TYR A 383 -24.24 17.90 9.46
C TYR A 383 -23.40 17.20 8.40
N ASN A 384 -23.31 17.78 7.22
CA ASN A 384 -22.50 17.27 6.13
C ASN A 384 -21.60 18.35 5.51
N THR A 385 -20.53 17.94 4.86
CA THR A 385 -19.53 18.87 4.33
C THR A 385 -18.98 18.40 2.99
N LEU A 386 -18.84 19.33 2.07
CA LEU A 386 -18.09 19.19 0.83
C LEU A 386 -16.87 20.10 0.90
N SER A 387 -15.68 19.54 0.68
CA SER A 387 -14.42 20.28 0.78
C SER A 387 -13.64 20.28 -0.52
N VAL A 388 -12.98 21.41 -0.80
CA VAL A 388 -11.91 21.53 -1.81
C VAL A 388 -10.62 21.77 -1.07
N ILE A 389 -9.65 20.85 -1.21
CA ILE A 389 -8.44 20.79 -0.40
C ILE A 389 -7.21 20.87 -1.31
N PHE A 390 -6.33 21.82 -1.02
CA PHE A 390 -5.03 21.95 -1.66
C PHE A 390 -4.00 21.28 -0.76
N GLY A 391 -3.08 20.51 -1.33
CA GLY A 391 -2.01 19.87 -0.57
C GLY A 391 -0.64 20.23 -1.11
N TYR A 392 0.28 20.46 -0.19
CA TYR A 392 1.69 20.65 -0.46
C TYR A 392 2.51 19.73 0.42
N SER A 393 3.21 18.76 -0.21
CA SER A 393 4.09 17.82 0.51
C SER A 393 5.43 18.51 0.80
N LEU A 394 5.84 18.45 2.05
CA LEU A 394 7.09 19.03 2.54
C LEU A 394 8.27 18.09 2.25
N PHE A 395 8.07 16.79 2.44
CA PHE A 395 8.99 15.71 2.16
C PHE A 395 8.22 14.39 2.06
#